data_2e0ec115489e87c868edfd69430e44fe
#
_entry.id   2e0ec115489e87c868edfd69430e44fe
#
_cell.length_a   1.000
_cell.length_b   1.000
_cell.length_c   1.000
_cell.angle_alpha   90.00
_cell.angle_beta   90.00
_cell.angle_gamma   90.00
#
_symmetry.space_group_name_H-M   'P 1'
#
loop_
_entity.id
_entity.type
_entity.pdbx_description
1 polymer ?
#
loop_
_entity_poly.entity_id
_entity_poly.type
_entity_poly.pdbx_seq_one_letter_code
_entity_poly.pdbx_strand_id
1 'polypeptide(L)'
;LDVVEMMDGLMQGADRDLVKIWQKMNAKRFDNIMLKTKTVSARALPEGIEVTFASAEEGGTAPAPQVYDLVLQAVGRTPNGKKIAADKAGVAVTDRGFINVDIQMRTNVPHIFAIGDIVGQPMLAHKAVHEAHVAAEVIAGELQGNKELAAAAFNARVIPSVAYTDPEVAWVGLTEDQAKAQGIKVKKGLFPWTASGRAIANGRDEGVTKLLFDDSPEAHGHGKILGGGMVGTHAGDMIGEVALAIEMGADAVDIGKTIHP
;
A
#
# COMPACT_ATOMS: atom_id res chain seq x y z
N LEU A 1 -9.57 -16.86 -16.51
CA LEU A 1 -8.57 -15.91 -16.03
C LEU A 1 -7.79 -16.52 -14.88
N ASP A 2 -6.47 -16.69 -15.04
CA ASP A 2 -5.58 -17.17 -14.00
C ASP A 2 -4.77 -16.03 -13.39
N VAL A 3 -4.54 -16.09 -12.08
CA VAL A 3 -3.66 -15.19 -11.34
C VAL A 3 -2.51 -16.00 -10.77
N VAL A 4 -1.29 -15.53 -10.98
CA VAL A 4 -0.07 -16.15 -10.45
C VAL A 4 0.58 -15.19 -9.47
N GLU A 5 0.79 -15.65 -8.24
CA GLU A 5 1.44 -14.88 -7.17
C GLU A 5 2.51 -15.72 -6.47
N MET A 6 3.70 -15.16 -6.38
CA MET A 6 4.85 -15.85 -5.77
C MET A 6 4.72 -15.97 -4.24
N MET A 7 3.99 -15.04 -3.63
CA MET A 7 3.78 -15.01 -2.18
C MET A 7 2.63 -15.94 -1.77
N ASP A 8 2.42 -16.07 -0.46
CA ASP A 8 1.36 -16.90 0.14
C ASP A 8 -0.04 -16.27 0.14
N GLY A 9 -0.18 -15.08 -0.42
CA GLY A 9 -1.45 -14.35 -0.51
C GLY A 9 -1.40 -13.19 -1.49
N LEU A 10 -2.55 -12.75 -1.95
CA LEU A 10 -2.70 -11.54 -2.76
C LEU A 10 -2.61 -10.29 -1.89
N MET A 11 -2.36 -9.11 -2.49
CA MET A 11 -2.37 -7.80 -1.83
C MET A 11 -1.51 -7.79 -0.56
N GLN A 12 -0.23 -8.06 -0.70
CA GLN A 12 0.72 -8.04 0.41
C GLN A 12 0.68 -6.69 1.13
N GLY A 13 0.72 -6.73 2.46
CA GLY A 13 0.62 -5.54 3.31
C GLY A 13 -0.80 -5.22 3.80
N ALA A 14 -1.86 -5.71 3.15
CA ALA A 14 -3.22 -5.62 3.66
C ALA A 14 -3.51 -6.77 4.65
N ASP A 15 -4.35 -6.50 5.66
CA ASP A 15 -4.80 -7.54 6.59
C ASP A 15 -5.52 -8.68 5.86
N ARG A 16 -5.21 -9.90 6.24
CA ARG A 16 -5.69 -11.11 5.54
C ARG A 16 -7.20 -11.30 5.59
N ASP A 17 -7.88 -10.82 6.62
CA ASP A 17 -9.34 -10.86 6.71
C ASP A 17 -10.02 -9.96 5.66
N LEU A 18 -9.45 -8.78 5.36
CA LEU A 18 -9.92 -7.91 4.28
C LEU A 18 -9.73 -8.56 2.91
N VAL A 19 -8.56 -9.13 2.67
CA VAL A 19 -8.27 -9.81 1.40
C VAL A 19 -9.15 -11.03 1.18
N LYS A 20 -9.51 -11.77 2.23
CA LYS A 20 -10.45 -12.92 2.14
C LYS A 20 -11.84 -12.50 1.66
N ILE A 21 -12.34 -11.34 2.10
CA ILE A 21 -13.63 -10.81 1.62
C ILE A 21 -13.53 -10.51 0.12
N TRP A 22 -12.47 -9.82 -0.29
CA TRP A 22 -12.21 -9.54 -1.70
C TRP A 22 -12.13 -10.82 -2.54
N GLN A 23 -11.39 -11.83 -2.08
CA GLN A 23 -11.26 -13.12 -2.76
C GLN A 23 -12.60 -13.83 -2.91
N LYS A 24 -13.43 -13.83 -1.85
CA LYS A 24 -14.77 -14.42 -1.90
C LYS A 24 -15.66 -13.75 -2.94
N MET A 25 -15.62 -12.42 -3.02
CA MET A 25 -16.41 -11.64 -3.99
C MET A 25 -15.96 -11.91 -5.42
N ASN A 26 -14.65 -12.05 -5.63
CA ASN A 26 -14.06 -12.21 -6.95
C ASN A 26 -13.86 -13.67 -7.38
N ALA A 27 -14.17 -14.65 -6.52
CA ALA A 27 -13.90 -16.06 -6.76
C ALA A 27 -14.43 -16.58 -8.12
N LYS A 28 -15.58 -16.06 -8.58
CA LYS A 28 -16.17 -16.46 -9.87
C LYS A 28 -15.53 -15.80 -11.09
N ARG A 29 -14.64 -14.83 -10.90
CA ARG A 29 -13.94 -14.13 -11.99
C ARG A 29 -12.64 -14.80 -12.38
N PHE A 30 -12.12 -15.70 -11.53
CA PHE A 30 -10.86 -16.40 -11.72
C PHE A 30 -11.10 -17.90 -11.83
N ASP A 31 -10.48 -18.50 -12.82
CA ASP A 31 -10.43 -19.96 -12.93
C ASP A 31 -9.46 -20.53 -11.91
N ASN A 32 -8.28 -19.88 -11.76
CA ASN A 32 -7.28 -20.26 -10.78
C ASN A 32 -6.61 -19.03 -10.13
N ILE A 33 -6.31 -19.14 -8.83
CA ILE A 33 -5.40 -18.25 -8.10
C ILE A 33 -4.25 -19.12 -7.59
N MET A 34 -3.13 -19.07 -8.29
CA MET A 34 -1.95 -19.89 -8.03
C MET A 34 -0.98 -19.10 -7.12
N LEU A 35 -1.14 -19.30 -5.81
CA LEU A 35 -0.24 -18.73 -4.79
C LEU A 35 1.04 -19.56 -4.68
N LYS A 36 2.10 -18.98 -4.08
CA LYS A 36 3.42 -19.61 -3.93
C LYS A 36 3.96 -20.18 -5.24
N THR A 37 3.61 -19.52 -6.35
CA THR A 37 3.93 -19.98 -7.70
C THR A 37 4.71 -18.90 -8.43
N LYS A 38 5.84 -19.27 -9.01
CA LYS A 38 6.69 -18.40 -9.84
C LYS A 38 6.42 -18.64 -11.30
N THR A 39 6.32 -17.59 -12.09
CA THR A 39 6.45 -17.67 -13.54
C THR A 39 7.93 -17.80 -13.90
N VAL A 40 8.29 -18.86 -14.58
CA VAL A 40 9.69 -19.15 -14.98
C VAL A 40 9.98 -18.59 -16.37
N SER A 41 9.06 -18.80 -17.30
CA SER A 41 9.19 -18.28 -18.65
C SER A 41 7.84 -18.04 -19.30
N ALA A 42 7.83 -17.17 -20.31
CA ALA A 42 6.73 -16.99 -21.25
C ALA A 42 7.30 -17.08 -22.67
N ARG A 43 6.69 -17.91 -23.53
CA ARG A 43 7.13 -18.17 -24.89
C ARG A 43 5.97 -18.00 -25.86
N ALA A 44 6.16 -17.14 -26.87
CA ALA A 44 5.17 -17.00 -27.95
C ALA A 44 5.11 -18.27 -28.81
N LEU A 45 3.90 -18.76 -29.06
CA LEU A 45 3.57 -19.83 -29.94
C LEU A 45 2.57 -19.33 -30.99
N PRO A 46 2.36 -20.06 -32.12
CA PRO A 46 1.31 -19.69 -33.08
C PRO A 46 -0.10 -19.61 -32.46
N GLU A 47 -0.37 -20.47 -31.47
CA GLU A 47 -1.67 -20.58 -30.79
C GLU A 47 -1.81 -19.70 -29.53
N GLY A 48 -0.76 -19.01 -29.11
CA GLY A 48 -0.82 -18.17 -27.92
C GLY A 48 0.52 -18.01 -27.20
N ILE A 49 0.47 -17.78 -25.90
CA ILE A 49 1.66 -17.58 -25.05
C ILE A 49 1.73 -18.73 -24.04
N GLU A 50 2.70 -19.60 -24.21
CA GLU A 50 2.98 -20.66 -23.23
C GLU A 50 3.69 -20.06 -22.01
N VAL A 51 3.12 -20.30 -20.84
CA VAL A 51 3.70 -19.89 -19.55
C VAL A 51 4.09 -21.13 -18.76
N THR A 52 5.33 -21.15 -18.26
CA THR A 52 5.83 -22.22 -17.39
C THR A 52 5.96 -21.72 -15.96
N PHE A 53 5.71 -22.60 -15.02
CA PHE A 53 5.65 -22.30 -13.60
C PHE A 53 6.65 -23.12 -12.79
N ALA A 54 7.03 -22.59 -11.62
CA ALA A 54 7.74 -23.32 -10.58
C ALA A 54 7.12 -23.01 -9.21
N SER A 55 7.24 -23.94 -8.28
CA SER A 55 6.89 -23.62 -6.88
C SER A 55 7.85 -22.56 -6.31
N ALA A 56 7.32 -21.65 -5.51
CA ALA A 56 8.12 -20.74 -4.72
C ALA A 56 8.65 -21.40 -3.44
N GLU A 57 8.09 -22.57 -3.06
CA GLU A 57 8.51 -23.36 -1.91
C GLU A 57 9.47 -24.48 -2.34
N GLU A 58 10.47 -24.74 -1.54
CA GLU A 58 11.43 -25.83 -1.78
C GLU A 58 10.70 -27.19 -1.72
N GLY A 59 10.88 -27.99 -2.75
CA GLY A 59 10.19 -29.29 -2.87
C GLY A 59 8.71 -29.22 -3.20
N GLY A 60 8.14 -28.02 -3.39
CA GLY A 60 6.74 -27.84 -3.77
C GLY A 60 6.45 -28.25 -5.21
N THR A 61 5.19 -28.53 -5.52
CA THR A 61 4.71 -28.90 -6.85
C THR A 61 4.23 -27.65 -7.59
N ALA A 62 4.69 -27.47 -8.82
CA ALA A 62 4.22 -26.41 -9.71
C ALA A 62 3.08 -26.89 -10.61
N PRO A 63 2.17 -26.01 -11.05
CA PRO A 63 1.22 -26.29 -12.10
C PRO A 63 1.95 -26.67 -13.41
N ALA A 64 1.29 -27.47 -14.25
CA ALA A 64 1.78 -27.75 -15.60
C ALA A 64 1.80 -26.46 -16.45
N PRO A 65 2.68 -26.36 -17.47
CA PRO A 65 2.66 -25.24 -18.41
C PRO A 65 1.28 -25.07 -19.05
N GLN A 66 0.88 -23.82 -19.27
CA GLN A 66 -0.41 -23.49 -19.90
C GLN A 66 -0.22 -22.46 -21.01
N VAL A 67 -1.11 -22.49 -22.01
CA VAL A 67 -1.13 -21.54 -23.12
C VAL A 67 -2.27 -20.55 -22.90
N TYR A 68 -1.96 -19.26 -22.99
CA TYR A 68 -2.88 -18.15 -22.79
C TYR A 68 -2.96 -17.27 -24.03
N ASP A 69 -4.12 -16.66 -24.28
CA ASP A 69 -4.28 -15.67 -25.35
C ASP A 69 -3.52 -14.38 -25.03
N LEU A 70 -3.51 -13.98 -23.76
CA LEU A 70 -2.86 -12.77 -23.27
C LEU A 70 -2.18 -13.03 -21.92
N VAL A 71 -1.06 -12.37 -21.69
CA VAL A 71 -0.36 -12.37 -20.39
C VAL A 71 -0.09 -10.93 -19.97
N LEU A 72 -0.61 -10.56 -18.78
CA LEU A 72 -0.30 -9.29 -18.14
C LEU A 72 0.79 -9.50 -17.08
N GLN A 73 1.93 -8.84 -17.28
CA GLN A 73 3.03 -8.86 -16.31
C GLN A 73 2.91 -7.67 -15.34
N ALA A 74 2.70 -7.97 -14.05
CA ALA A 74 2.56 -6.98 -12.98
C ALA A 74 3.41 -7.38 -11.75
N VAL A 75 4.68 -7.74 -11.99
CA VAL A 75 5.59 -8.35 -10.99
C VAL A 75 6.36 -7.35 -10.14
N GLY A 76 5.91 -6.10 -10.08
CA GLY A 76 6.53 -5.04 -9.29
C GLY A 76 7.20 -3.96 -10.13
N ARG A 77 8.02 -3.13 -9.46
CA ARG A 77 8.69 -1.95 -10.02
C ARG A 77 10.15 -1.92 -9.67
N THR A 78 10.95 -1.41 -10.58
CA THR A 78 12.38 -1.15 -10.38
C THR A 78 12.63 0.35 -10.56
N PRO A 79 13.31 1.02 -9.63
CA PRO A 79 13.64 2.44 -9.77
C PRO A 79 14.63 2.66 -10.93
N ASN A 80 14.49 3.79 -11.62
CA ASN A 80 15.24 4.08 -12.84
C ASN A 80 16.51 4.92 -12.62
N GLY A 81 17.01 5.03 -11.39
CA GLY A 81 18.18 5.87 -11.08
C GLY A 81 19.40 5.59 -11.93
N LYS A 82 19.63 4.33 -12.31
CA LYS A 82 20.73 3.93 -13.21
C LYS A 82 20.52 4.30 -14.68
N LYS A 83 19.31 4.76 -15.06
CA LYS A 83 18.94 5.04 -16.46
C LYS A 83 18.87 6.53 -16.80
N ILE A 84 19.03 7.41 -15.82
CA ILE A 84 18.88 8.87 -15.98
C ILE A 84 20.22 9.63 -16.02
N ALA A 85 21.33 8.92 -16.10
CA ALA A 85 22.68 9.52 -16.10
C ALA A 85 22.94 10.43 -14.89
N ALA A 86 22.45 10.04 -13.71
CA ALA A 86 22.56 10.82 -12.47
C ALA A 86 24.01 11.06 -12.04
N ASP A 87 24.91 10.17 -12.40
CA ASP A 87 26.36 10.26 -12.20
C ASP A 87 26.99 11.51 -12.85
N LYS A 88 26.46 11.97 -13.99
CA LYS A 88 26.92 13.20 -14.65
C LYS A 88 26.65 14.47 -13.82
N ALA A 89 25.69 14.41 -12.92
CA ALA A 89 25.40 15.47 -11.97
C ALA A 89 26.01 15.19 -10.58
N GLY A 90 26.79 14.12 -10.43
CA GLY A 90 27.38 13.72 -9.15
C GLY A 90 26.38 13.09 -8.16
N VAL A 91 25.16 12.78 -8.60
CA VAL A 91 24.14 12.17 -7.76
C VAL A 91 24.42 10.68 -7.59
N ALA A 92 24.51 10.25 -6.33
CA ALA A 92 24.75 8.85 -5.98
C ALA A 92 23.48 8.00 -6.20
N VAL A 93 23.67 6.85 -6.85
CA VAL A 93 22.61 5.87 -7.09
C VAL A 93 23.01 4.54 -6.46
N THR A 94 22.12 3.94 -5.71
CA THR A 94 22.36 2.64 -5.08
C THR A 94 22.41 1.51 -6.11
N ASP A 95 22.94 0.34 -5.72
CA ASP A 95 22.97 -0.85 -6.57
C ASP A 95 21.59 -1.27 -7.06
N ARG A 96 20.55 -1.01 -6.28
CA ARG A 96 19.15 -1.27 -6.64
C ARG A 96 18.51 -0.19 -7.50
N GLY A 97 19.21 0.92 -7.79
CA GLY A 97 18.72 2.01 -8.63
C GLY A 97 17.98 3.12 -7.90
N PHE A 98 17.99 3.13 -6.56
CA PHE A 98 17.43 4.22 -5.76
C PHE A 98 18.41 5.37 -5.60
N ILE A 99 17.84 6.57 -5.38
CA ILE A 99 18.57 7.77 -4.97
C ILE A 99 18.20 8.06 -3.52
N ASN A 100 19.18 8.01 -2.62
CA ASN A 100 18.97 8.35 -1.22
C ASN A 100 18.77 9.85 -1.06
N VAL A 101 17.78 10.22 -0.23
CA VAL A 101 17.47 11.60 0.13
C VAL A 101 17.33 11.76 1.64
N ASP A 102 17.48 12.98 2.13
CA ASP A 102 17.13 13.33 3.50
C ASP A 102 15.61 13.61 3.65
N ILE A 103 15.17 14.02 4.83
CA ILE A 103 13.75 14.34 5.10
C ILE A 103 13.25 15.57 4.34
N GLN A 104 14.13 16.35 3.73
CA GLN A 104 13.84 17.48 2.87
C GLN A 104 13.90 17.14 1.36
N MET A 105 14.02 15.85 1.04
CA MET A 105 14.16 15.32 -0.32
C MET A 105 15.45 15.71 -1.03
N ARG A 106 16.50 16.15 -0.31
CA ARG A 106 17.81 16.47 -0.88
C ARG A 106 18.61 15.21 -1.14
N THR A 107 19.24 15.16 -2.29
CA THR A 107 20.24 14.13 -2.59
C THR A 107 21.61 14.45 -1.93
N ASN A 108 22.62 13.65 -2.21
CA ASN A 108 24.01 13.97 -1.83
C ASN A 108 24.56 15.24 -2.53
N VAL A 109 23.87 15.75 -3.55
CA VAL A 109 24.19 17.03 -4.20
C VAL A 109 23.18 18.07 -3.70
N PRO A 110 23.58 19.08 -2.88
CA PRO A 110 22.64 19.88 -2.08
C PRO A 110 21.55 20.63 -2.85
N HIS A 111 21.80 20.98 -4.11
CA HIS A 111 20.83 21.69 -4.96
C HIS A 111 20.02 20.76 -5.88
N ILE A 112 20.19 19.43 -5.75
CA ILE A 112 19.44 18.41 -6.50
C ILE A 112 18.56 17.62 -5.53
N PHE A 113 17.28 17.57 -5.84
CA PHE A 113 16.25 16.87 -5.08
C PHE A 113 15.77 15.64 -5.85
N ALA A 114 15.30 14.62 -5.15
CA ALA A 114 14.65 13.47 -5.76
C ALA A 114 13.38 13.12 -4.99
N ILE A 115 12.34 12.70 -5.69
CA ILE A 115 11.02 12.36 -5.14
C ILE A 115 10.43 11.13 -5.83
N GLY A 116 9.44 10.51 -5.21
CA GLY A 116 8.64 9.44 -5.80
C GLY A 116 9.33 8.06 -5.76
N ASP A 117 9.01 7.25 -6.74
CA ASP A 117 9.41 5.83 -6.78
C ASP A 117 10.94 5.64 -6.75
N ILE A 118 11.70 6.65 -7.20
CA ILE A 118 13.15 6.59 -7.25
C ILE A 118 13.82 6.74 -5.87
N VAL A 119 13.12 7.30 -4.86
CA VAL A 119 13.71 7.52 -3.53
C VAL A 119 13.44 6.40 -2.55
N GLY A 120 12.44 5.53 -2.80
CA GLY A 120 12.18 4.38 -1.94
C GLY A 120 10.73 3.92 -1.87
N GLN A 121 10.51 2.92 -1.05
CA GLN A 121 9.19 2.39 -0.74
C GLN A 121 8.44 3.27 0.28
N PRO A 122 7.09 3.25 0.27
CA PRO A 122 6.24 2.63 -0.76
C PRO A 122 6.26 3.43 -2.08
N MET A 123 6.20 2.73 -3.22
CA MET A 123 6.15 3.35 -4.55
C MET A 123 4.71 3.76 -4.88
N LEU A 124 4.28 4.89 -4.35
CA LEU A 124 2.90 5.37 -4.45
C LEU A 124 2.85 6.82 -4.95
N ALA A 125 1.96 7.10 -5.90
CA ALA A 125 1.84 8.40 -6.53
C ALA A 125 1.52 9.52 -5.52
N HIS A 126 0.61 9.28 -4.57
CA HIS A 126 0.24 10.27 -3.55
C HIS A 126 1.39 10.57 -2.58
N LYS A 127 2.27 9.60 -2.27
CA LYS A 127 3.51 9.85 -1.53
C LYS A 127 4.41 10.83 -2.31
N ALA A 128 4.60 10.58 -3.62
CA ALA A 128 5.44 11.43 -4.46
C ALA A 128 4.94 12.88 -4.53
N VAL A 129 3.61 13.11 -4.51
CA VAL A 129 3.03 14.45 -4.46
C VAL A 129 3.41 15.19 -3.18
N HIS A 130 3.31 14.52 -2.02
CA HIS A 130 3.71 15.13 -0.74
C HIS A 130 5.22 15.38 -0.66
N GLU A 131 6.04 14.48 -1.16
CA GLU A 131 7.49 14.68 -1.28
C GLU A 131 7.81 15.86 -2.19
N ALA A 132 7.06 16.04 -3.29
CA ALA A 132 7.22 17.19 -4.19
C ALA A 132 6.88 18.52 -3.51
N HIS A 133 5.83 18.57 -2.69
CA HIS A 133 5.49 19.75 -1.90
C HIS A 133 6.64 20.11 -0.96
N VAL A 134 7.16 19.16 -0.20
CA VAL A 134 8.31 19.40 0.69
C VAL A 134 9.50 19.93 -0.09
N ALA A 135 9.88 19.30 -1.19
CA ALA A 135 11.00 19.77 -2.02
C ALA A 135 10.78 21.20 -2.53
N ALA A 136 9.57 21.49 -3.04
CA ALA A 136 9.24 22.82 -3.55
C ALA A 136 9.25 23.90 -2.45
N GLU A 137 8.71 23.61 -1.29
CA GLU A 137 8.70 24.52 -0.12
C GLU A 137 10.11 24.82 0.35
N VAL A 138 10.96 23.80 0.49
CA VAL A 138 12.37 23.95 0.88
C VAL A 138 13.11 24.82 -0.13
N ILE A 139 12.96 24.56 -1.43
CA ILE A 139 13.62 25.33 -2.50
C ILE A 139 13.15 26.78 -2.47
N ALA A 140 11.83 27.01 -2.40
CA ALA A 140 11.26 28.36 -2.35
C ALA A 140 11.71 29.11 -1.09
N GLY A 141 11.72 28.44 0.05
CA GLY A 141 12.17 29.00 1.33
C GLY A 141 13.62 29.48 1.30
N GLU A 142 14.51 28.69 0.73
CA GLU A 142 15.92 29.08 0.59
C GLU A 142 16.12 30.24 -0.37
N LEU A 143 15.46 30.19 -1.54
CA LEU A 143 15.57 31.25 -2.54
C LEU A 143 15.02 32.60 -2.05
N GLN A 144 13.99 32.56 -1.22
CA GLN A 144 13.31 33.75 -0.68
C GLN A 144 13.81 34.20 0.70
N GLY A 145 14.68 33.41 1.34
CA GLY A 145 15.08 33.65 2.73
C GLY A 145 13.94 33.40 3.74
N ASN A 146 12.91 32.64 3.36
CA ASN A 146 11.79 32.29 4.23
C ASN A 146 12.13 31.02 5.05
N LYS A 147 12.43 31.23 6.35
CA LYS A 147 12.87 30.15 7.25
C LYS A 147 11.79 29.11 7.53
N GLU A 148 10.52 29.48 7.50
CA GLU A 148 9.39 28.58 7.73
C GLU A 148 9.28 27.57 6.59
N LEU A 149 9.24 28.03 5.34
CA LEU A 149 9.25 27.16 4.16
C LEU A 149 10.53 26.32 4.09
N ALA A 150 11.69 26.90 4.36
CA ALA A 150 12.96 26.19 4.34
C ALA A 150 13.06 25.07 5.39
N ALA A 151 12.19 25.08 6.41
CA ALA A 151 12.12 24.05 7.44
C ALA A 151 11.15 22.91 7.11
N ALA A 152 10.49 22.92 5.95
CA ALA A 152 9.58 21.86 5.54
C ALA A 152 10.30 20.50 5.50
N ALA A 153 9.60 19.46 5.92
CA ALA A 153 10.15 18.09 6.00
C ALA A 153 9.07 17.03 5.76
N PHE A 154 9.44 15.94 5.15
CA PHE A 154 8.58 14.78 4.97
C PHE A 154 8.58 13.95 6.26
N ASN A 155 7.55 14.11 7.07
CA ASN A 155 7.41 13.51 8.40
C ASN A 155 6.06 12.80 8.60
N ALA A 156 5.44 12.32 7.51
CA ALA A 156 4.19 11.58 7.58
C ALA A 156 4.31 10.37 8.53
N ARG A 157 3.35 10.24 9.44
CA ARG A 157 3.26 9.07 10.34
C ARG A 157 2.80 7.84 9.59
N VAL A 158 1.88 8.02 8.63
CA VAL A 158 1.28 6.95 7.85
C VAL A 158 1.11 7.36 6.40
N ILE A 159 1.14 6.36 5.52
CA ILE A 159 0.88 6.51 4.10
C ILE A 159 -0.17 5.46 3.74
N PRO A 160 -1.39 5.84 3.32
CA PRO A 160 -2.42 4.89 2.96
C PRO A 160 -2.08 4.14 1.68
N SER A 161 -2.55 2.90 1.59
CA SER A 161 -2.45 2.06 0.40
C SER A 161 -3.82 1.66 -0.07
N VAL A 162 -4.02 1.61 -1.39
CA VAL A 162 -5.30 1.22 -2.00
C VAL A 162 -5.03 0.28 -3.17
N ALA A 163 -5.72 -0.87 -3.15
CA ALA A 163 -5.93 -1.69 -4.33
C ALA A 163 -7.26 -1.28 -4.97
N TYR A 164 -7.18 -0.61 -6.12
CA TYR A 164 -8.35 -0.08 -6.86
C TYR A 164 -9.06 -1.17 -7.66
N THR A 165 -9.38 -2.24 -6.98
CA THR A 165 -10.15 -3.36 -7.50
C THR A 165 -11.66 -3.15 -7.28
N ASP A 166 -12.48 -4.12 -7.62
CA ASP A 166 -13.91 -4.14 -7.27
C ASP A 166 -14.25 -5.41 -6.48
N PRO A 167 -14.59 -5.29 -5.18
CA PRO A 167 -14.50 -4.09 -4.33
C PRO A 167 -13.06 -3.60 -4.13
N GLU A 168 -12.90 -2.33 -3.76
CA GLU A 168 -11.59 -1.79 -3.38
C GLU A 168 -11.13 -2.37 -2.03
N VAL A 169 -9.81 -2.46 -1.85
CA VAL A 169 -9.19 -2.76 -0.55
C VAL A 169 -8.26 -1.62 -0.19
N ALA A 170 -8.54 -0.93 0.90
CA ALA A 170 -7.74 0.19 1.39
C ALA A 170 -7.26 -0.08 2.82
N TRP A 171 -6.03 0.32 3.13
CA TRP A 171 -5.47 0.17 4.49
C TRP A 171 -4.44 1.25 4.79
N VAL A 172 -4.25 1.51 6.07
CA VAL A 172 -3.30 2.51 6.56
C VAL A 172 -2.84 2.18 7.99
N GLY A 173 -1.60 2.50 8.30
CA GLY A 173 -1.01 2.27 9.61
C GLY A 173 -0.74 0.79 9.91
N LEU A 174 -0.86 0.42 11.18
CA LEU A 174 -0.52 -0.91 11.68
C LEU A 174 -1.56 -1.96 11.25
N THR A 175 -1.09 -3.12 10.78
CA THR A 175 -1.94 -4.30 10.54
C THR A 175 -1.95 -5.23 11.75
N GLU A 176 -2.92 -6.16 11.83
CA GLU A 176 -2.96 -7.17 12.89
C GLU A 176 -1.70 -8.06 12.89
N ASP A 177 -1.23 -8.44 11.69
CA ASP A 177 -0.03 -9.27 11.57
C ASP A 177 1.23 -8.52 12.03
N GLN A 178 1.35 -7.24 11.70
CA GLN A 178 2.44 -6.39 12.18
C GLN A 178 2.37 -6.18 13.70
N ALA A 179 1.17 -5.92 14.24
CA ALA A 179 0.96 -5.79 15.68
C ALA A 179 1.41 -7.05 16.41
N LYS A 180 1.00 -8.22 15.93
CA LYS A 180 1.39 -9.52 16.48
C LYS A 180 2.91 -9.74 16.41
N ALA A 181 3.52 -9.46 15.27
CA ALA A 181 4.96 -9.62 15.08
C ALA A 181 5.80 -8.70 15.99
N GLN A 182 5.28 -7.51 16.29
CA GLN A 182 5.94 -6.51 17.15
C GLN A 182 5.55 -6.61 18.62
N GLY A 183 4.65 -7.54 18.98
CA GLY A 183 4.16 -7.69 20.35
C GLY A 183 3.28 -6.51 20.84
N ILE A 184 2.72 -5.73 19.90
CA ILE A 184 1.84 -4.59 20.22
C ILE A 184 0.45 -5.14 20.51
N LYS A 185 -0.10 -4.82 21.69
CA LYS A 185 -1.47 -5.16 22.02
C LYS A 185 -2.43 -4.19 21.33
N VAL A 186 -3.39 -4.75 20.60
CA VAL A 186 -4.39 -3.96 19.90
C VAL A 186 -5.80 -4.42 20.22
N LYS A 187 -6.70 -3.47 20.34
CA LYS A 187 -8.15 -3.68 20.37
C LYS A 187 -8.70 -3.45 18.97
N LYS A 188 -9.45 -4.40 18.46
CA LYS A 188 -10.06 -4.33 17.13
C LYS A 188 -11.52 -3.91 17.20
N GLY A 189 -11.87 -2.88 16.43
CA GLY A 189 -13.23 -2.57 16.03
C GLY A 189 -13.50 -3.08 14.62
N LEU A 190 -14.63 -3.76 14.42
CA LEU A 190 -15.03 -4.30 13.12
C LEU A 190 -16.51 -3.96 12.86
N PHE A 191 -16.79 -3.35 11.70
CA PHE A 191 -18.14 -3.04 11.26
C PHE A 191 -18.42 -3.68 9.90
N PRO A 192 -19.30 -4.70 9.85
CA PRO A 192 -19.72 -5.30 8.59
C PRO A 192 -20.70 -4.37 7.88
N TRP A 193 -20.53 -4.16 6.58
CA TRP A 193 -21.37 -3.26 5.81
C TRP A 193 -22.80 -3.77 5.58
N THR A 194 -23.03 -5.06 5.83
CA THR A 194 -24.40 -5.62 5.92
C THR A 194 -25.25 -4.96 6.99
N ALA A 195 -24.65 -4.25 7.94
CA ALA A 195 -25.33 -3.43 8.95
C ALA A 195 -25.50 -1.96 8.55
N SER A 196 -25.00 -1.54 7.36
CA SER A 196 -25.14 -0.18 6.85
C SER A 196 -26.34 -0.06 5.93
N GLY A 197 -27.33 0.76 6.30
CA GLY A 197 -28.49 1.03 5.45
C GLY A 197 -28.11 1.60 4.08
N ARG A 198 -27.07 2.43 4.01
CA ARG A 198 -26.57 2.98 2.73
C ARG A 198 -25.96 1.89 1.85
N ALA A 199 -25.13 1.01 2.42
CA ALA A 199 -24.52 -0.08 1.67
C ALA A 199 -25.59 -1.05 1.13
N ILE A 200 -26.58 -1.38 1.92
CA ILE A 200 -27.72 -2.22 1.53
C ILE A 200 -28.52 -1.54 0.40
N ALA A 201 -28.83 -0.25 0.55
CA ALA A 201 -29.59 0.48 -0.46
C ALA A 201 -28.84 0.59 -1.81
N ASN A 202 -27.52 0.62 -1.77
CA ASN A 202 -26.67 0.64 -2.96
C ASN A 202 -26.43 -0.77 -3.55
N GLY A 203 -26.87 -1.84 -2.88
CA GLY A 203 -26.60 -3.23 -3.29
C GLY A 203 -25.11 -3.60 -3.19
N ARG A 204 -24.34 -2.96 -2.29
CA ARG A 204 -22.90 -3.13 -2.11
C ARG A 204 -22.55 -3.27 -0.63
N ASP A 205 -23.19 -4.24 0.02
CA ASP A 205 -23.07 -4.51 1.45
C ASP A 205 -22.05 -5.62 1.80
N GLU A 206 -21.27 -6.06 0.82
CA GLU A 206 -20.25 -7.09 0.95
C GLU A 206 -19.04 -6.69 1.80
N GLY A 207 -18.91 -5.41 2.12
CA GLY A 207 -17.73 -4.81 2.71
C GLY A 207 -17.59 -4.95 4.21
N VAL A 208 -16.47 -4.47 4.71
CA VAL A 208 -16.16 -4.32 6.13
C VAL A 208 -15.22 -3.15 6.37
N THR A 209 -15.41 -2.47 7.50
CA THR A 209 -14.47 -1.49 8.05
C THR A 209 -13.84 -2.06 9.31
N LYS A 210 -12.52 -1.99 9.40
CA LYS A 210 -11.73 -2.45 10.55
C LYS A 210 -10.85 -1.33 11.06
N LEU A 211 -10.83 -1.12 12.37
CA LEU A 211 -9.95 -0.17 13.06
C LEU A 211 -9.18 -0.89 14.16
N LEU A 212 -7.92 -0.51 14.37
CA LEU A 212 -7.05 -1.04 15.39
C LEU A 212 -6.63 0.09 16.34
N PHE A 213 -6.87 -0.12 17.62
CA PHE A 213 -6.54 0.83 18.68
C PHE A 213 -5.49 0.25 19.60
N ASP A 214 -4.67 1.09 20.20
CA ASP A 214 -3.75 0.70 21.26
C ASP A 214 -4.52 0.12 22.46
N ASP A 215 -4.17 -1.08 22.87
CA ASP A 215 -4.75 -1.77 24.02
C ASP A 215 -3.67 -2.09 25.08
N SER A 216 -2.63 -1.27 25.10
CA SER A 216 -1.59 -1.35 26.13
C SER A 216 -2.16 -0.91 27.49
N PRO A 217 -1.59 -1.38 28.61
CA PRO A 217 -1.98 -0.92 29.95
C PRO A 217 -1.86 0.59 30.12
N GLU A 218 -0.89 1.21 29.45
CA GLU A 218 -0.59 2.65 29.49
C GLU A 218 -1.67 3.48 28.80
N ALA A 219 -2.43 2.89 27.90
CA ALA A 219 -3.53 3.53 27.20
C ALA A 219 -4.76 3.76 28.10
N HIS A 220 -4.86 3.08 29.25
CA HIS A 220 -5.97 3.22 30.24
C HIS A 220 -7.36 3.15 29.60
N GLY A 221 -7.54 2.37 28.53
CA GLY A 221 -8.80 2.23 27.79
C GLY A 221 -9.10 3.35 26.79
N HIS A 222 -8.23 4.33 26.64
CA HIS A 222 -8.28 5.44 25.68
C HIS A 222 -7.17 5.35 24.64
N GLY A 223 -6.94 4.14 24.15
CA GLY A 223 -5.88 3.90 23.20
C GLY A 223 -6.13 4.60 21.86
N LYS A 224 -5.05 5.23 21.35
CA LYS A 224 -5.07 5.90 20.04
C LYS A 224 -5.25 4.90 18.93
N ILE A 225 -5.83 5.35 17.82
CA ILE A 225 -5.89 4.57 16.60
C ILE A 225 -4.46 4.35 16.05
N LEU A 226 -4.13 3.10 15.75
CA LEU A 226 -2.83 2.69 15.23
C LEU A 226 -2.88 2.26 13.75
N GLY A 227 -4.05 1.84 13.31
CA GLY A 227 -4.22 1.39 11.94
C GLY A 227 -5.67 1.07 11.62
N GLY A 228 -5.93 0.79 10.37
CA GLY A 228 -7.24 0.36 9.91
C GLY A 228 -7.25 0.00 8.44
N GLY A 229 -8.36 -0.57 8.03
CA GLY A 229 -8.55 -0.95 6.63
C GLY A 229 -10.02 -1.17 6.33
N MET A 230 -10.31 -1.13 5.06
CA MET A 230 -11.66 -1.32 4.51
C MET A 230 -11.59 -2.16 3.26
N VAL A 231 -12.60 -2.98 3.07
CA VAL A 231 -12.87 -3.60 1.78
C VAL A 231 -14.30 -3.27 1.42
N GLY A 232 -14.49 -2.72 0.22
CA GLY A 232 -15.83 -2.31 -0.24
C GLY A 232 -15.75 -1.22 -1.30
N THR A 233 -16.91 -0.83 -1.82
CA THR A 233 -17.01 0.26 -2.80
C THR A 233 -16.53 1.58 -2.18
N HIS A 234 -15.65 2.30 -2.88
CA HIS A 234 -15.08 3.59 -2.42
C HIS A 234 -14.26 3.49 -1.11
N ALA A 235 -13.69 2.34 -0.80
CA ALA A 235 -12.80 2.21 0.35
C ALA A 235 -11.60 3.16 0.27
N GLY A 236 -11.08 3.40 -0.95
CA GLY A 236 -9.99 4.34 -1.21
C GLY A 236 -10.33 5.79 -0.90
N ASP A 237 -11.60 6.19 -1.11
CA ASP A 237 -12.06 7.55 -0.77
C ASP A 237 -12.21 7.73 0.75
N MET A 238 -12.59 6.66 1.47
CA MET A 238 -12.84 6.71 2.91
C MET A 238 -11.60 6.52 3.78
N ILE A 239 -10.56 5.87 3.29
CA ILE A 239 -9.36 5.56 4.09
C ILE A 239 -8.63 6.81 4.57
N GLY A 240 -8.82 7.93 3.91
CA GLY A 240 -8.26 9.22 4.28
C GLY A 240 -8.69 9.69 5.68
N GLU A 241 -9.91 9.38 6.10
CA GLU A 241 -10.37 9.68 7.46
C GLU A 241 -9.59 8.89 8.52
N VAL A 242 -9.35 7.61 8.26
CA VAL A 242 -8.53 6.77 9.15
C VAL A 242 -7.10 7.30 9.23
N ALA A 243 -6.52 7.69 8.08
CA ALA A 243 -5.18 8.29 8.04
C ALA A 243 -5.13 9.59 8.86
N LEU A 244 -6.13 10.47 8.71
CA LEU A 244 -6.24 11.71 9.48
C LEU A 244 -6.38 11.44 10.99
N ALA A 245 -7.20 10.46 11.37
CA ALA A 245 -7.37 10.08 12.77
C ALA A 245 -6.04 9.60 13.40
N ILE A 246 -5.23 8.84 12.65
CA ILE A 246 -3.90 8.42 13.10
C ILE A 246 -2.96 9.62 13.24
N GLU A 247 -2.91 10.51 12.24
CA GLU A 247 -2.06 11.72 12.27
C GLU A 247 -2.41 12.63 13.46
N MET A 248 -3.71 12.79 13.74
CA MET A 248 -4.20 13.60 14.85
C MET A 248 -4.09 12.89 16.21
N GLY A 249 -3.81 11.61 16.24
CA GLY A 249 -3.71 10.80 17.46
C GLY A 249 -5.06 10.61 18.17
N ALA A 250 -6.15 10.50 17.39
CA ALA A 250 -7.50 10.26 17.87
C ALA A 250 -7.64 8.89 18.54
N ASP A 251 -8.61 8.78 19.44
CA ASP A 251 -9.04 7.52 20.03
C ASP A 251 -10.42 7.06 19.48
N ALA A 252 -10.93 5.94 19.99
CA ALA A 252 -12.23 5.40 19.58
C ALA A 252 -13.40 6.33 19.97
N VAL A 253 -13.25 7.14 21.02
CA VAL A 253 -14.28 8.08 21.49
C VAL A 253 -14.35 9.27 20.54
N ASP A 254 -13.20 9.80 20.13
CA ASP A 254 -13.12 10.91 19.18
C ASP A 254 -13.81 10.54 17.85
N ILE A 255 -13.45 9.37 17.30
CA ILE A 255 -14.04 8.88 16.06
C ILE A 255 -15.55 8.61 16.22
N GLY A 256 -15.93 7.91 17.30
CA GLY A 256 -17.33 7.52 17.54
C GLY A 256 -18.25 8.69 17.88
N LYS A 257 -17.73 9.83 18.37
CA LYS A 257 -18.49 11.05 18.64
C LYS A 257 -18.51 12.03 17.46
N THR A 258 -17.67 11.81 16.47
CA THR A 258 -17.74 12.57 15.23
C THR A 258 -19.01 12.20 14.47
N ILE A 259 -19.81 13.18 14.10
CA ILE A 259 -21.07 12.94 13.38
C ILE A 259 -20.73 12.65 11.91
N HIS A 260 -21.15 11.48 11.44
CA HIS A 260 -21.02 11.05 10.05
C HIS A 260 -22.39 11.06 9.35
N PRO A 261 -22.46 11.41 8.06
CA PRO A 261 -23.73 11.42 7.31
C PRO A 261 -24.26 10.00 7.04
#